data_db61c02fc4fb7b854d7ce6b6a373a240
#
_entry.id   db61c02fc4fb7b854d7ce6b6a373a240
#
_cell.length_a   1.000
_cell.length_b   1.000
_cell.length_c   1.000
_cell.angle_alpha   90.00
_cell.angle_beta   90.00
_cell.angle_gamma   90.00
#
_symmetry.space_group_name_H-M   'P 1'
#
loop_
_entity.id
_entity.type
_entity.pdbx_description
1 polymer ?
#
loop_
_entity_poly.entity_id
_entity_poly.type
_entity_poly.pdbx_seq_one_letter_code
_entity_poly.pdbx_strand_id
1 'polypeptide(L)'
;MSDQPALEIELLRAAYAAFNARDIDAALALMTLDVAWPKAFKGGFVRGPEEVRAYWTEQWSEINPHVEPVSFYSEEAGRILVDVHQVVRDNAYVVLADEHVGHRFTLEHGLIRAMEVCPLPSESLNLGLKDLIE
;
A
#
# COMPACT_ATOMS: atom_id res chain seq x y z
N MET A 1 19.71 18.23 0.30
CA MET A 1 18.80 18.58 0.20
C MET A 1 17.87 17.76 -0.40
N SER A 2 17.90 17.11 -1.30
CA SER A 2 16.86 16.43 -1.78
C SER A 2 16.91 14.97 -1.54
N ASP A 3 17.45 14.53 -0.43
CA ASP A 3 17.49 13.12 -0.08
C ASP A 3 16.18 12.67 0.60
N GLN A 4 15.35 13.63 0.97
CA GLN A 4 14.12 13.29 1.68
C GLN A 4 13.22 12.33 0.89
N PRO A 5 12.92 12.58 -0.40
CA PRO A 5 12.09 11.63 -1.14
C PRO A 5 12.75 10.25 -1.28
N ALA A 6 14.08 10.21 -1.42
CA ALA A 6 14.76 8.94 -1.53
C ALA A 6 14.66 8.13 -0.24
N LEU A 7 14.78 8.80 0.90
CA LEU A 7 14.65 8.13 2.19
C LEU A 7 13.22 7.64 2.41
N GLU A 8 12.25 8.41 1.97
CA GLU A 8 10.85 8.03 2.10
C GLU A 8 10.53 6.83 1.22
N ILE A 9 11.09 6.80 0.02
CA ILE A 9 10.89 5.67 -0.88
C ILE A 9 11.51 4.41 -0.28
N GLU A 10 12.69 4.53 0.33
CA GLU A 10 13.32 3.38 0.97
C GLU A 10 12.48 2.87 2.13
N LEU A 11 11.89 3.78 2.89
CA LEU A 11 11.00 3.40 3.98
C LEU A 11 9.82 2.58 3.44
N LEU A 12 9.21 3.06 2.35
CA LEU A 12 8.07 2.37 1.76
C LEU A 12 8.46 1.02 1.17
N ARG A 13 9.62 0.94 0.53
CA ARG A 13 10.10 -0.36 0.03
C ARG A 13 10.26 -1.35 1.17
N ALA A 14 10.79 -0.89 2.30
CA ALA A 14 10.96 -1.75 3.46
C ALA A 14 9.61 -2.21 3.99
N ALA A 15 8.60 -1.34 3.97
CA ALA A 15 7.28 -1.69 4.43
C ALA A 15 6.65 -2.78 3.55
N TYR A 16 6.79 -2.65 2.22
CA TYR A 16 6.26 -3.66 1.32
C TYR A 16 6.99 -4.99 1.50
N ALA A 17 8.32 -4.93 1.66
CA ALA A 17 9.09 -6.15 1.86
C ALA A 17 8.66 -6.85 3.14
N ALA A 18 8.45 -6.09 4.21
CA ALA A 18 8.01 -6.67 5.48
C ALA A 18 6.63 -7.30 5.35
N PHE A 19 5.72 -6.62 4.66
CA PHE A 19 4.38 -7.16 4.44
C PHE A 19 4.45 -8.48 3.68
N ASN A 20 5.22 -8.51 2.59
CA ASN A 20 5.33 -9.72 1.79
C ASN A 20 6.00 -10.85 2.55
N ALA A 21 6.92 -10.53 3.44
CA ALA A 21 7.59 -11.52 4.27
C ALA A 21 6.75 -11.94 5.46
N ARG A 22 5.58 -11.31 5.66
CA ARG A 22 4.70 -11.54 6.80
C ARG A 22 5.38 -11.14 8.11
N ASP A 23 6.30 -10.19 8.04
CA ASP A 23 7.02 -9.69 9.21
C ASP A 23 6.27 -8.48 9.75
N ILE A 24 5.24 -8.76 10.54
CA ILE A 24 4.36 -7.71 11.04
C ILE A 24 5.12 -6.71 11.90
N ASP A 25 5.99 -7.19 12.77
CA ASP A 25 6.72 -6.29 13.67
C ASP A 25 7.57 -5.29 12.89
N ALA A 26 8.25 -5.75 11.84
CA ALA A 26 9.08 -4.86 11.04
C ALA A 26 8.22 -3.81 10.33
N ALA A 27 7.06 -4.21 9.83
CA ALA A 27 6.19 -3.28 9.14
C ALA A 27 5.61 -2.26 10.12
N LEU A 28 5.16 -2.70 11.29
CA LEU A 28 4.55 -1.79 12.26
C LEU A 28 5.57 -0.81 12.82
N ALA A 29 6.85 -1.20 12.86
CA ALA A 29 7.89 -0.29 13.33
C ALA A 29 8.05 0.93 12.43
N LEU A 30 7.54 0.88 11.21
CA LEU A 30 7.62 1.97 10.25
C LEU A 30 6.38 2.87 10.29
N MET A 31 5.45 2.63 11.21
CA MET A 31 4.19 3.35 11.27
C MET A 31 4.09 4.19 12.53
N THR A 32 3.30 5.28 12.45
CA THR A 32 3.04 6.09 13.64
C THR A 32 2.07 5.36 14.56
N LEU A 33 1.98 5.82 15.80
CA LEU A 33 1.09 5.18 16.77
C LEU A 33 -0.39 5.38 16.45
N ASP A 34 -0.69 6.38 15.64
CA ASP A 34 -2.08 6.67 15.26
C ASP A 34 -2.30 6.36 13.76
N VAL A 35 -1.51 5.46 13.20
CA VAL A 35 -1.59 5.14 11.79
C VAL A 35 -3.01 4.73 11.39
N ALA A 36 -3.46 5.20 10.21
CA ALA A 36 -4.75 4.81 9.65
C ALA A 36 -4.48 3.90 8.45
N TRP A 37 -5.01 2.69 8.48
CA TRP A 37 -4.75 1.71 7.45
C TRP A 37 -6.07 1.21 6.87
N PRO A 38 -6.20 1.15 5.55
CA PRO A 38 -7.49 0.76 4.95
C PRO A 38 -7.72 -0.75 5.02
N LYS A 39 -8.98 -1.12 5.24
CA LYS A 39 -9.37 -2.51 5.14
C LYS A 39 -9.82 -2.75 3.70
N ALA A 40 -8.85 -3.03 2.83
CA ALA A 40 -9.05 -2.99 1.39
C ALA A 40 -10.23 -3.80 0.89
N PHE A 41 -10.51 -4.94 1.52
CA PHE A 41 -11.57 -5.81 1.05
C PHE A 41 -12.85 -5.71 1.87
N LYS A 42 -12.83 -4.96 2.97
CA LYS A 42 -13.98 -4.86 3.85
C LYS A 42 -14.50 -3.43 4.00
N GLY A 43 -13.73 -2.47 3.52
CA GLY A 43 -14.09 -1.06 3.65
C GLY A 43 -13.74 -0.50 5.01
N GLY A 44 -13.55 0.81 5.07
CA GLY A 44 -13.19 1.47 6.32
C GLY A 44 -11.71 1.36 6.63
N PHE A 45 -11.36 1.73 7.85
CA PHE A 45 -9.98 1.80 8.28
C PHE A 45 -9.82 1.18 9.66
N VAL A 46 -8.61 0.70 9.95
CA VAL A 46 -8.19 0.36 11.29
C VAL A 46 -7.20 1.43 11.73
N ARG A 47 -7.05 1.62 13.03
CA ARG A 47 -6.19 2.65 13.56
C ARG A 47 -5.23 2.09 14.59
N GLY A 48 -3.97 2.49 14.44
CA GLY A 48 -2.91 2.09 15.35
C GLY A 48 -2.33 0.73 15.02
N PRO A 49 -1.09 0.50 15.47
CA PRO A 49 -0.39 -0.74 15.10
C PRO A 49 -1.09 -2.01 15.54
N GLU A 50 -1.76 -1.98 16.72
CA GLU A 50 -2.40 -3.20 17.20
C GLU A 50 -3.59 -3.58 16.34
N GLU A 51 -4.36 -2.60 15.87
CA GLU A 51 -5.48 -2.91 14.98
C GLU A 51 -4.99 -3.35 13.61
N VAL A 52 -3.88 -2.76 13.13
CA VAL A 52 -3.29 -3.19 11.86
C VAL A 52 -2.84 -4.65 11.97
N ARG A 53 -2.19 -4.99 13.10
CA ARG A 53 -1.74 -6.36 13.34
C ARG A 53 -2.92 -7.33 13.29
N ALA A 54 -3.99 -6.99 13.98
CA ALA A 54 -5.16 -7.87 14.03
C ALA A 54 -5.78 -8.03 12.65
N TYR A 55 -5.87 -6.93 11.90
CA TYR A 55 -6.46 -6.96 10.57
C TYR A 55 -5.61 -7.81 9.61
N TRP A 56 -4.30 -7.60 9.60
CA TRP A 56 -3.43 -8.37 8.71
C TRP A 56 -3.42 -9.86 9.08
N THR A 57 -3.43 -10.16 10.38
CA THR A 57 -3.45 -11.55 10.82
C THR A 57 -4.72 -12.24 10.32
N GLU A 58 -5.86 -11.57 10.42
CA GLU A 58 -7.12 -12.10 9.93
C GLU A 58 -7.08 -12.25 8.41
N GLN A 59 -6.57 -11.24 7.71
CA GLN A 59 -6.52 -11.27 6.26
C GLN A 59 -5.68 -12.43 5.76
N TRP A 60 -4.52 -12.63 6.37
CA TRP A 60 -3.60 -13.69 5.93
C TRP A 60 -4.10 -15.09 6.28
N SER A 61 -5.10 -15.20 7.14
CA SER A 61 -5.71 -16.50 7.40
C SER A 61 -6.68 -16.87 6.29
N GLU A 62 -7.11 -15.90 5.49
CA GLU A 62 -8.07 -16.12 4.43
C GLU A 62 -7.49 -16.05 3.04
N ILE A 63 -6.56 -15.13 2.82
CA ILE A 63 -5.96 -14.94 1.50
C ILE A 63 -4.45 -14.75 1.64
N ASN A 64 -3.77 -14.85 0.51
CA ASN A 64 -2.32 -14.73 0.45
C ASN A 64 -1.97 -13.62 -0.54
N PRO A 65 -1.98 -12.35 -0.10
CA PRO A 65 -1.69 -11.24 -0.99
C PRO A 65 -0.19 -11.00 -1.12
N HIS A 66 0.24 -10.57 -2.30
CA HIS A 66 1.60 -10.13 -2.55
C HIS A 66 1.52 -8.78 -3.22
N VAL A 67 2.26 -7.81 -2.71
CA VAL A 67 2.22 -6.44 -3.22
C VAL A 67 3.62 -6.03 -3.63
N GLU A 68 3.77 -5.63 -4.89
CA GLU A 68 5.06 -5.26 -5.43
C GLU A 68 5.02 -3.79 -5.84
N PRO A 69 5.82 -2.92 -5.22
CA PRO A 69 5.82 -1.51 -5.64
C PRO A 69 6.53 -1.39 -6.98
N VAL A 70 5.87 -0.72 -7.91
CA VAL A 70 6.38 -0.57 -9.27
C VAL A 70 6.95 0.83 -9.49
N SER A 71 6.24 1.86 -9.05
CA SER A 71 6.65 3.24 -9.25
C SER A 71 6.23 4.09 -8.07
N PHE A 72 6.99 5.14 -7.81
CA PHE A 72 6.71 6.06 -6.70
C PHE A 72 6.59 7.46 -7.23
N TYR A 73 5.55 8.18 -6.81
CA TYR A 73 5.30 9.55 -7.25
C TYR A 73 5.16 10.44 -6.02
N SER A 74 6.10 11.37 -5.83
CA SER A 74 6.03 12.32 -4.72
C SER A 74 4.90 13.31 -4.96
N GLU A 75 4.14 13.59 -3.92
CA GLU A 75 3.04 14.55 -3.96
C GLU A 75 3.25 15.57 -2.85
N GLU A 76 2.35 16.55 -2.80
CA GLU A 76 2.45 17.59 -1.79
C GLU A 76 2.05 17.07 -0.42
N ALA A 77 2.40 17.81 0.61
CA ALA A 77 1.98 17.55 1.98
C ALA A 77 2.46 16.19 2.51
N GLY A 78 3.67 15.80 2.12
CA GLY A 78 4.26 14.56 2.65
C GLY A 78 3.61 13.30 2.16
N ARG A 79 2.97 13.36 0.99
CA ARG A 79 2.30 12.18 0.45
C ARG A 79 3.09 11.59 -0.70
N ILE A 80 3.02 10.28 -0.83
CA ILE A 80 3.64 9.56 -1.93
C ILE A 80 2.63 8.56 -2.47
N LEU A 81 2.42 8.61 -3.78
CA LEU A 81 1.54 7.65 -4.46
C LEU A 81 2.40 6.54 -5.03
N VAL A 82 2.03 5.30 -4.76
CA VAL A 82 2.75 4.13 -5.24
C VAL A 82 1.87 3.35 -6.20
N ASP A 83 2.43 3.04 -7.37
CA ASP A 83 1.81 2.10 -8.31
C ASP A 83 2.21 0.71 -7.82
N VAL A 84 1.24 -0.09 -7.44
CA VAL A 84 1.48 -1.39 -6.84
C VAL A 84 0.88 -2.48 -7.72
N HIS A 85 1.69 -3.47 -8.05
CA HIS A 85 1.18 -4.68 -8.70
C HIS A 85 0.79 -5.64 -7.59
N GLN A 86 -0.50 -5.90 -7.48
CA GLN A 86 -1.04 -6.71 -6.41
C GLN A 86 -1.57 -8.01 -6.96
N VAL A 87 -1.08 -9.11 -6.43
CA VAL A 87 -1.57 -10.43 -6.80
C VAL A 87 -2.11 -11.07 -5.53
N VAL A 88 -3.39 -11.43 -5.55
CA VAL A 88 -4.02 -12.07 -4.40
C VAL A 88 -4.34 -13.50 -4.76
N ARG A 89 -3.87 -14.42 -3.93
CA ARG A 89 -4.14 -15.84 -4.12
C ARG A 89 -4.91 -16.35 -2.90
N ASP A 90 -5.63 -17.44 -3.07
CA ASP A 90 -6.20 -18.08 -1.90
C ASP A 90 -5.11 -18.94 -1.26
N ASN A 91 -5.44 -19.64 -0.19
CA ASN A 91 -4.43 -20.42 0.52
C ASN A 91 -4.07 -21.73 -0.20
N ALA A 92 -4.73 -22.01 -1.33
CA ALA A 92 -4.32 -23.10 -2.22
C ALA A 92 -3.53 -22.55 -3.40
N TYR A 93 -3.11 -21.27 -3.33
CA TYR A 93 -2.30 -20.58 -4.33
C TYR A 93 -3.02 -20.34 -5.67
N VAL A 94 -4.33 -20.40 -5.68
CA VAL A 94 -5.10 -20.05 -6.87
C VAL A 94 -5.21 -18.53 -6.93
N VAL A 95 -4.93 -17.94 -8.09
CA VAL A 95 -4.97 -16.48 -8.25
C VAL A 95 -6.41 -16.02 -8.25
N LEU A 96 -6.74 -15.15 -7.31
CA LEU A 96 -8.06 -14.56 -7.20
C LEU A 96 -8.13 -13.18 -7.85
N ALA A 97 -7.00 -12.45 -7.84
CA ALA A 97 -6.92 -11.12 -8.43
C ALA A 97 -5.49 -10.83 -8.81
N ASP A 98 -5.30 -10.11 -9.92
CA ASP A 98 -3.99 -9.72 -10.40
C ASP A 98 -4.20 -8.37 -11.05
N GLU A 99 -3.82 -7.30 -10.36
CA GLU A 99 -4.16 -5.96 -10.79
C GLU A 99 -3.15 -4.94 -10.31
N HIS A 100 -3.20 -3.76 -10.90
CA HIS A 100 -2.44 -2.63 -10.42
C HIS A 100 -3.37 -1.73 -9.64
N VAL A 101 -2.92 -1.30 -8.47
CA VAL A 101 -3.70 -0.39 -7.63
C VAL A 101 -2.79 0.73 -7.15
N GLY A 102 -3.38 1.83 -6.73
CA GLY A 102 -2.64 2.94 -6.15
C GLY A 102 -2.72 2.91 -4.65
N HIS A 103 -1.56 3.09 -4.01
CA HIS A 103 -1.51 3.26 -2.57
C HIS A 103 -0.97 4.65 -2.31
N ARG A 104 -1.78 5.52 -1.74
CA ARG A 104 -1.32 6.86 -1.38
C ARG A 104 -0.97 6.88 0.09
N PHE A 105 0.30 7.08 0.36
CA PHE A 105 0.81 7.13 1.73
C PHE A 105 0.94 8.56 2.19
N THR A 106 0.60 8.81 3.45
CA THR A 106 0.90 10.06 4.13
C THR A 106 1.98 9.76 5.15
N LEU A 107 3.09 10.48 5.05
CA LEU A 107 4.23 10.28 5.95
C LEU A 107 4.33 11.44 6.92
N GLU A 108 4.78 11.14 8.14
CA GLU A 108 4.95 12.15 9.15
C GLU A 108 6.17 11.79 9.98
N HIS A 109 7.13 12.70 10.04
CA HIS A 109 8.36 12.50 10.84
C HIS A 109 9.06 11.19 10.47
N GLY A 110 9.07 10.87 9.19
CA GLY A 110 9.77 9.68 8.70
C GLY A 110 9.06 8.37 8.95
N LEU A 111 7.77 8.41 9.28
CA LEU A 111 6.97 7.19 9.49
C LEU A 111 5.69 7.27 8.70
N ILE A 112 5.07 6.12 8.46
CA ILE A 112 3.80 6.04 7.76
C ILE A 112 2.69 6.41 8.73
N ARG A 113 1.94 7.46 8.41
CA ARG A 113 0.84 7.89 9.23
C ARG A 113 -0.50 7.42 8.69
N ALA A 114 -0.60 7.24 7.37
CA ALA A 114 -1.85 6.79 6.77
C ALA A 114 -1.59 6.22 5.39
N MET A 115 -2.47 5.37 4.93
CA MET A 115 -2.47 4.88 3.57
C MET A 115 -3.90 4.79 3.10
N GLU A 116 -4.11 5.06 1.82
CA GLU A 116 -5.43 4.87 1.22
C GLU A 116 -5.26 4.24 -0.15
N VAL A 117 -6.22 3.42 -0.54
CA VAL A 117 -6.21 2.79 -1.85
C VAL A 117 -6.92 3.72 -2.80
N CYS A 118 -6.33 3.96 -3.96
CA CYS A 118 -6.89 4.91 -4.91
C CYS A 118 -6.56 4.51 -6.34
N PRO A 119 -7.24 5.10 -7.32
CA PRO A 119 -6.92 4.81 -8.73
C PRO A 119 -5.55 5.38 -9.07
N LEU A 120 -4.89 4.75 -10.03
CA LEU A 120 -3.60 5.22 -10.48
C LEU A 120 -3.78 6.29 -11.55
N PRO A 121 -2.96 7.35 -11.52
CA PRO A 121 -3.06 8.40 -12.54
C PRO A 121 -2.89 7.87 -13.95
N SER A 122 -1.93 6.94 -14.15
CA SER A 122 -1.69 6.40 -15.48
C SER A 122 -2.90 5.62 -15.99
N GLU A 123 -3.58 4.89 -15.12
CA GLU A 123 -4.77 4.16 -15.51
C GLU A 123 -5.89 5.12 -15.86
N SER A 124 -6.04 6.18 -15.09
CA SER A 124 -7.05 7.18 -15.38
C SER A 124 -6.82 7.80 -16.75
N LEU A 125 -5.57 8.09 -17.07
CA LEU A 125 -5.24 8.65 -18.37
C LEU A 125 -5.53 7.66 -19.48
N ASN A 126 -5.18 6.40 -19.27
CA ASN A 126 -5.42 5.37 -20.27
C ASN A 126 -6.91 5.17 -20.52
N LEU A 127 -7.69 5.20 -19.46
CA LEU A 127 -9.13 5.07 -19.61
C LEU A 127 -9.70 6.23 -20.41
N GLY A 128 -9.19 7.44 -20.15
CA GLY A 128 -9.61 8.59 -20.92
C GLY A 128 -9.29 8.46 -22.37
N LEU A 129 -8.11 7.94 -22.68
CA LEU A 129 -7.73 7.73 -24.07
C LEU A 129 -8.61 6.71 -24.74
N LYS A 130 -8.94 5.65 -24.03
CA LYS A 130 -9.82 4.63 -24.60
C LYS A 130 -11.18 5.23 -24.93
N ASP A 131 -11.71 6.03 -24.02
CA ASP A 131 -12.99 6.66 -24.27
C ASP A 131 -12.94 7.55 -25.48
N LEU A 132 -11.85 8.24 -25.68
CA LEU A 132 -11.70 9.11 -26.82
C LEU A 132 -11.60 8.33 -28.12
N ILE A 133 -10.94 7.20 -28.06
CA ILE A 133 -10.75 6.39 -29.25
C ILE A 133 -12.03 5.68 -29.64
N GLU A 134 -12.79 5.26 -28.69
CA GLU A 134 -14.02 4.56 -28.96
C GLU A 134 -15.18 5.52 -29.13
#